data_6dc27988fbc95c597d96f75e2f263904
#
_entry.id   6dc27988fbc95c597d96f75e2f263904
#
_cell.length_a   1.000
_cell.length_b   1.000
_cell.length_c   1.000
_cell.angle_alpha   90.00
_cell.angle_beta   90.00
_cell.angle_gamma   90.00
#
_symmetry.space_group_name_H-M   'P 1'
#
loop_
_entity.id
_entity.type
_entity.pdbx_description
1 polymer ?
#
loop_
_entity_poly.entity_id
_entity_poly.type
_entity_poly.pdbx_seq_one_letter_code
_entity_poly.pdbx_strand_id
1 'polypeptide(L)'
;MYNRYQVIGFGIILFGMFSNYMCLSKYSWFLYGLFLGFALLACFFPGTFSFWQTRTFSYYLCLLYPLSYALLLYSNREKGWKTIVWLHVLSLLFFGAILSHTSGFVWPPVLAFVFLSVLLSGICIQKRILPGSKKVLWCLTLLPYIGIAALAGSLFLRPQTYLYDRLLTALGLQHTDDGPGFTRLALQYEQTRFSLFGGSSVSDRLPREELYSTYLLHSIFLWFGIAAGILIIAALAFFALYSMHCALRQSNRLAMLLGTAASGVLLLELFNYVLTNFGINLFYTASVPFLSYGLTGTVANSILVGILLGIIRNRNVLYEKESGPAVIPDTGTV
;
A
#
# COMPACT_ATOMS: atom_id res chain seq x y z
N MET A 1 13.11 -21.96 9.71
CA MET A 1 12.09 -21.49 8.74
C MET A 1 12.30 -20.04 8.29
N TYR A 2 12.73 -19.13 9.15
CA TYR A 2 12.91 -17.69 8.86
C TYR A 2 13.78 -17.43 7.61
N ASN A 3 14.92 -18.07 7.49
CA ASN A 3 15.86 -17.87 6.37
C ASN A 3 15.27 -18.22 4.99
N ARG A 4 14.32 -19.16 4.89
CA ARG A 4 13.74 -19.56 3.59
C ARG A 4 12.89 -18.47 2.95
N TYR A 5 12.10 -17.74 3.75
CA TYR A 5 11.24 -16.67 3.23
C TYR A 5 12.06 -15.46 2.76
N GLN A 6 13.16 -15.16 3.44
CA GLN A 6 14.07 -14.08 3.03
C GLN A 6 14.79 -14.40 1.72
N VAL A 7 15.21 -15.64 1.52
CA VAL A 7 15.81 -16.09 0.24
C VAL A 7 14.82 -15.94 -0.92
N ILE A 8 13.55 -16.34 -0.71
CA ILE A 8 12.50 -16.15 -1.71
C ILE A 8 12.29 -14.66 -1.99
N GLY A 9 12.19 -13.84 -0.96
CA GLY A 9 12.04 -12.39 -1.09
C GLY A 9 13.19 -11.76 -1.87
N PHE A 10 14.42 -12.13 -1.56
CA PHE A 10 15.61 -11.64 -2.27
C PHE A 10 15.61 -12.06 -3.75
N GLY A 11 15.21 -13.30 -4.05
CA GLY A 11 15.04 -13.77 -5.44
C GLY A 11 14.01 -12.94 -6.21
N ILE A 12 12.87 -12.60 -5.58
CA ILE A 12 11.83 -11.75 -6.17
C ILE A 12 12.35 -10.33 -6.42
N ILE A 13 13.11 -9.75 -5.48
CA ILE A 13 13.73 -8.43 -5.65
C ILE A 13 14.67 -8.43 -6.85
N LEU A 14 15.56 -9.43 -6.94
CA LEU A 14 16.48 -9.55 -8.08
C LEU A 14 15.71 -9.70 -9.39
N PHE A 15 14.72 -10.59 -9.44
CA PHE A 15 13.88 -10.76 -10.63
C PHE A 15 13.21 -9.44 -11.02
N GLY A 16 12.58 -8.73 -10.08
CA GLY A 16 11.95 -7.42 -10.33
C GLY A 16 12.95 -6.36 -10.81
N MET A 17 14.14 -6.32 -10.21
CA MET A 17 15.20 -5.40 -10.59
C MET A 17 15.72 -5.64 -12.02
N PHE A 18 15.82 -6.89 -12.44
CA PHE A 18 16.32 -7.25 -13.78
C PHE A 18 15.22 -7.34 -14.84
N SER A 19 13.96 -7.44 -14.47
CA SER A 19 12.85 -7.49 -15.41
C SER A 19 12.56 -6.11 -16.03
N ASN A 20 12.03 -6.16 -17.27
CA ASN A 20 11.63 -4.95 -17.95
C ASN A 20 10.20 -4.58 -17.55
N TYR A 21 10.04 -3.57 -16.67
CA TYR A 21 8.74 -3.10 -16.20
C TYR A 21 7.82 -2.59 -17.33
N MET A 22 8.37 -2.22 -18.52
CA MET A 22 7.57 -1.81 -19.68
C MET A 22 6.64 -2.93 -20.17
N CYS A 23 7.05 -4.20 -20.00
CA CYS A 23 6.22 -5.34 -20.34
C CYS A 23 4.93 -5.39 -19.54
N LEU A 24 4.94 -4.90 -18.29
CA LEU A 24 3.77 -4.90 -17.42
C LEU A 24 2.60 -4.07 -18.00
N SER A 25 2.90 -3.00 -18.75
CA SER A 25 1.85 -2.19 -19.36
C SER A 25 1.08 -2.92 -20.46
N LYS A 26 1.74 -3.84 -21.19
CA LYS A 26 1.09 -4.65 -22.22
C LYS A 26 0.08 -5.64 -21.62
N TYR A 27 0.37 -6.11 -20.41
CA TYR A 27 -0.44 -7.10 -19.68
C TYR A 27 -1.31 -6.47 -18.57
N SER A 28 -1.53 -5.15 -18.62
CA SER A 28 -2.27 -4.43 -17.57
C SER A 28 -3.67 -5.00 -17.31
N TRP A 29 -4.43 -5.33 -18.36
CA TRP A 29 -5.75 -5.96 -18.25
C TRP A 29 -5.70 -7.39 -17.73
N PHE A 30 -4.69 -8.17 -18.14
CA PHE A 30 -4.47 -9.51 -17.61
C PHE A 30 -4.13 -9.47 -16.13
N LEU A 31 -3.24 -8.56 -15.72
CA LEU A 31 -2.89 -8.37 -14.32
C LEU A 31 -4.12 -7.96 -13.48
N TYR A 32 -4.94 -7.04 -13.97
CA TYR A 32 -6.20 -6.71 -13.30
C TYR A 32 -7.13 -7.92 -13.19
N GLY A 33 -7.29 -8.69 -14.27
CA GLY A 33 -8.08 -9.93 -14.27
C GLY A 33 -7.57 -10.94 -13.25
N LEU A 34 -6.25 -11.06 -13.09
CA LEU A 34 -5.61 -11.89 -12.08
C LEU A 34 -5.94 -11.40 -10.65
N PHE A 35 -5.84 -10.09 -10.39
CA PHE A 35 -6.21 -9.51 -9.10
C PHE A 35 -7.69 -9.74 -8.77
N LEU A 36 -8.57 -9.49 -9.72
CA LEU A 36 -10.01 -9.73 -9.56
C LEU A 36 -10.31 -11.23 -9.40
N GLY A 37 -9.65 -12.10 -10.18
CA GLY A 37 -9.79 -13.55 -10.06
C GLY A 37 -9.40 -14.07 -8.69
N PHE A 38 -8.31 -13.61 -8.12
CA PHE A 38 -7.90 -13.96 -6.75
C PHE A 38 -8.88 -13.40 -5.70
N ALA A 39 -9.41 -12.20 -5.88
CA ALA A 39 -10.41 -11.64 -4.99
C ALA A 39 -11.71 -12.46 -5.01
N LEU A 40 -12.17 -12.86 -6.18
CA LEU A 40 -13.36 -13.71 -6.34
C LEU A 40 -13.12 -15.12 -5.80
N LEU A 41 -11.93 -15.70 -6.03
CA LEU A 41 -11.57 -16.99 -5.52
C LEU A 41 -11.58 -17.02 -3.99
N ALA A 42 -11.06 -15.98 -3.35
CA ALA A 42 -11.13 -15.81 -1.89
C ALA A 42 -12.56 -15.63 -1.38
N CYS A 43 -13.45 -15.04 -2.20
CA CYS A 43 -14.87 -14.86 -1.87
C CYS A 43 -15.66 -16.17 -1.98
N PHE A 44 -15.49 -16.91 -3.07
CA PHE A 44 -16.30 -18.12 -3.35
C PHE A 44 -15.81 -19.39 -2.64
N PHE A 45 -14.53 -19.42 -2.25
CA PHE A 45 -13.93 -20.59 -1.60
C PHE A 45 -13.33 -20.26 -0.23
N PRO A 46 -14.11 -19.73 0.71
CA PRO A 46 -13.59 -19.32 2.03
C PRO A 46 -13.07 -20.51 2.85
N GLY A 47 -13.46 -21.76 2.53
CA GLY A 47 -13.04 -22.97 3.24
C GLY A 47 -11.72 -23.58 2.77
N THR A 48 -11.15 -23.14 1.63
CA THR A 48 -9.89 -23.69 1.11
C THR A 48 -8.66 -23.17 1.84
N PHE A 49 -8.78 -22.01 2.47
CA PHE A 49 -7.74 -21.40 3.29
C PHE A 49 -8.25 -21.22 4.72
N SER A 50 -7.35 -21.31 5.71
CA SER A 50 -7.74 -20.94 7.07
C SER A 50 -8.21 -19.50 7.10
N PHE A 51 -9.13 -19.17 8.00
CA PHE A 51 -9.71 -17.82 8.16
C PHE A 51 -8.66 -16.70 8.20
N TRP A 52 -7.54 -16.94 8.90
CA TRP A 52 -6.43 -16.00 9.00
C TRP A 52 -5.63 -15.88 7.70
N GLN A 53 -5.40 -16.98 7.00
CA GLN A 53 -4.68 -16.99 5.71
C GLN A 53 -5.45 -16.22 4.65
N THR A 54 -6.77 -16.41 4.54
CA THR A 54 -7.62 -15.67 3.60
C THR A 54 -7.58 -14.16 3.86
N ARG A 55 -7.67 -13.74 5.12
CA ARG A 55 -7.62 -12.32 5.51
C ARG A 55 -6.27 -11.69 5.20
N THR A 56 -5.19 -12.35 5.57
CA THR A 56 -3.83 -11.88 5.32
C THR A 56 -3.56 -11.80 3.82
N PHE A 57 -3.97 -12.79 3.06
CA PHE A 57 -3.85 -12.78 1.59
C PHE A 57 -4.62 -11.63 0.97
N SER A 58 -5.88 -11.43 1.35
CA SER A 58 -6.73 -10.32 0.88
C SER A 58 -6.14 -8.96 1.23
N TYR A 59 -5.53 -8.81 2.40
CA TYR A 59 -4.84 -7.60 2.81
C TYR A 59 -3.71 -7.25 1.83
N TYR A 60 -2.80 -8.19 1.55
CA TYR A 60 -1.68 -7.93 0.64
C TYR A 60 -2.10 -7.80 -0.82
N LEU A 61 -3.18 -8.47 -1.22
CA LEU A 61 -3.77 -8.28 -2.54
C LEU A 61 -4.28 -6.84 -2.71
N CYS A 62 -4.98 -6.30 -1.71
CA CYS A 62 -5.40 -4.89 -1.70
C CYS A 62 -4.21 -3.93 -1.66
N LEU A 63 -3.15 -4.28 -0.91
CA LEU A 63 -1.95 -3.46 -0.79
C LEU A 63 -1.20 -3.32 -2.12
N LEU A 64 -1.17 -4.37 -2.94
CA LEU A 64 -0.55 -4.36 -4.26
C LEU A 64 -1.46 -3.77 -5.36
N TYR A 65 -2.76 -3.62 -5.11
CA TYR A 65 -3.72 -3.14 -6.11
C TYR A 65 -3.39 -1.76 -6.71
N PRO A 66 -2.81 -0.77 -5.98
CA PRO A 66 -2.36 0.50 -6.55
C PRO A 66 -1.40 0.36 -7.74
N LEU A 67 -0.61 -0.74 -7.80
CA LEU A 67 0.25 -1.03 -8.97
C LEU A 67 -0.60 -1.35 -10.20
N SER A 68 -1.63 -2.19 -10.04
CA SER A 68 -2.57 -2.53 -11.12
C SER A 68 -3.33 -1.29 -11.59
N TYR A 69 -3.76 -0.43 -10.65
CA TYR A 69 -4.40 0.86 -10.96
C TYR A 69 -3.47 1.77 -11.78
N ALA A 70 -2.21 1.90 -11.40
CA ALA A 70 -1.22 2.70 -12.12
C ALA A 70 -0.99 2.18 -13.56
N LEU A 71 -0.92 0.85 -13.72
CA LEU A 71 -0.78 0.20 -15.03
C LEU A 71 -2.00 0.44 -15.93
N LEU A 72 -3.21 0.29 -15.39
CA LEU A 72 -4.46 0.54 -16.14
C LEU A 72 -4.61 2.02 -16.49
N LEU A 73 -4.25 2.92 -15.57
CA LEU A 73 -4.28 4.37 -15.78
C LEU A 73 -3.37 4.77 -16.94
N TYR A 74 -2.14 4.21 -16.96
CA TYR A 74 -1.20 4.45 -18.05
C TYR A 74 -1.68 3.84 -19.39
N SER A 75 -2.15 2.60 -19.36
CA SER A 75 -2.56 1.85 -20.56
C SER A 75 -3.77 2.48 -21.27
N ASN A 76 -4.70 3.09 -20.50
CA ASN A 76 -5.90 3.70 -21.03
C ASN A 76 -5.84 5.24 -21.09
N ARG A 77 -4.67 5.86 -20.93
CA ARG A 77 -4.50 7.32 -20.80
C ARG A 77 -5.13 8.14 -21.91
N GLU A 78 -5.20 7.60 -23.13
CA GLU A 78 -5.73 8.29 -24.30
C GLU A 78 -7.25 8.51 -24.25
N LYS A 79 -7.98 7.70 -23.47
CA LYS A 79 -9.44 7.78 -23.35
C LYS A 79 -9.94 8.93 -22.47
N GLY A 80 -9.03 9.71 -21.86
CA GLY A 80 -9.34 10.91 -21.07
C GLY A 80 -10.23 10.63 -19.86
N TRP A 81 -11.36 11.35 -19.74
CA TRP A 81 -12.27 11.22 -18.61
C TRP A 81 -12.88 9.82 -18.45
N LYS A 82 -13.09 9.10 -19.57
CA LYS A 82 -13.59 7.72 -19.57
C LYS A 82 -12.65 6.79 -18.79
N THR A 83 -11.34 7.02 -18.84
CA THR A 83 -10.37 6.24 -18.07
C THR A 83 -10.63 6.34 -16.58
N ILE A 84 -10.86 7.55 -16.05
CA ILE A 84 -11.12 7.76 -14.62
C ILE A 84 -12.38 7.02 -14.20
N VAL A 85 -13.48 7.17 -14.96
CA VAL A 85 -14.75 6.49 -14.66
C VAL A 85 -14.57 4.97 -14.65
N TRP A 86 -13.98 4.40 -15.69
CA TRP A 86 -13.73 2.96 -15.76
C TRP A 86 -12.87 2.45 -14.62
N LEU A 87 -11.80 3.18 -14.26
CA LEU A 87 -10.94 2.80 -13.14
C LEU A 87 -11.68 2.79 -11.81
N HIS A 88 -12.59 3.72 -11.57
CA HIS A 88 -13.44 3.70 -10.38
C HIS A 88 -14.37 2.49 -10.36
N VAL A 89 -15.02 2.18 -11.50
CA VAL A 89 -15.90 1.00 -11.62
C VAL A 89 -15.11 -0.29 -11.35
N LEU A 90 -13.93 -0.43 -11.97
CA LEU A 90 -13.06 -1.60 -11.79
C LEU A 90 -12.58 -1.72 -10.33
N SER A 91 -12.23 -0.60 -9.70
CA SER A 91 -11.84 -0.58 -8.29
C SER A 91 -13.00 -0.95 -7.36
N LEU A 92 -14.19 -0.47 -7.64
CA LEU A 92 -15.40 -0.84 -6.88
C LEU A 92 -15.71 -2.33 -7.00
N LEU A 93 -15.57 -2.93 -8.18
CA LEU A 93 -15.73 -4.38 -8.37
C LEU A 93 -14.70 -5.17 -7.55
N PHE A 94 -13.43 -4.77 -7.62
CA PHE A 94 -12.36 -5.44 -6.88
C PHE A 94 -12.55 -5.35 -5.36
N PHE A 95 -12.72 -4.13 -4.83
CA PHE A 95 -12.90 -3.94 -3.39
C PHE A 95 -14.24 -4.46 -2.89
N GLY A 96 -15.29 -4.40 -3.71
CA GLY A 96 -16.58 -5.01 -3.40
C GLY A 96 -16.47 -6.52 -3.19
N ALA A 97 -15.74 -7.23 -4.06
CA ALA A 97 -15.48 -8.65 -3.91
C ALA A 97 -14.71 -8.96 -2.61
N ILE A 98 -13.71 -8.15 -2.26
CA ILE A 98 -12.91 -8.38 -1.04
C ILE A 98 -13.69 -8.02 0.22
N LEU A 99 -14.37 -6.87 0.26
CA LEU A 99 -15.09 -6.41 1.44
C LEU A 99 -16.30 -7.29 1.79
N SER A 100 -16.83 -8.04 0.81
CA SER A 100 -17.94 -8.97 1.04
C SER A 100 -17.60 -10.10 2.02
N HIS A 101 -16.31 -10.47 2.16
CA HIS A 101 -15.89 -11.61 3.00
C HIS A 101 -14.83 -11.26 4.06
N THR A 102 -14.20 -10.07 4.01
CA THR A 102 -13.08 -9.77 4.93
C THR A 102 -13.45 -8.90 6.12
N SER A 103 -14.65 -8.34 6.18
CA SER A 103 -15.09 -7.43 7.25
C SER A 103 -13.98 -6.46 7.72
N GLY A 104 -13.90 -5.35 7.93
CA GLY A 104 -12.98 -4.39 8.53
C GLY A 104 -11.44 -4.61 8.47
N PHE A 105 -10.97 -5.81 8.17
CA PHE A 105 -9.56 -6.17 8.21
C PHE A 105 -8.70 -5.48 7.13
N VAL A 106 -9.28 -5.19 5.97
CA VAL A 106 -8.59 -4.61 4.80
C VAL A 106 -8.72 -3.09 4.71
N TRP A 107 -9.25 -2.41 5.72
CA TRP A 107 -9.39 -0.95 5.69
C TRP A 107 -8.08 -0.18 5.46
N PRO A 108 -6.93 -0.54 6.09
CA PRO A 108 -5.68 0.17 5.85
C PRO A 108 -5.28 0.20 4.37
N PRO A 109 -5.19 -0.94 3.65
CA PRO A 109 -4.86 -0.91 2.23
C PRO A 109 -5.94 -0.26 1.36
N VAL A 110 -7.23 -0.29 1.76
CA VAL A 110 -8.30 0.45 1.05
C VAL A 110 -8.08 1.96 1.17
N LEU A 111 -7.80 2.47 2.37
CA LEU A 111 -7.49 3.89 2.58
C LEU A 111 -6.21 4.31 1.86
N ALA A 112 -5.18 3.46 1.91
CA ALA A 112 -3.94 3.69 1.16
C ALA A 112 -4.22 3.76 -0.35
N PHE A 113 -5.07 2.88 -0.88
CA PHE A 113 -5.49 2.92 -2.27
C PHE A 113 -6.25 4.20 -2.61
N VAL A 114 -7.21 4.64 -1.80
CA VAL A 114 -7.94 5.89 -2.02
C VAL A 114 -6.99 7.07 -2.12
N PHE A 115 -6.05 7.18 -1.18
CA PHE A 115 -5.04 8.24 -1.20
C PHE A 115 -4.15 8.17 -2.45
N LEU A 116 -3.63 6.99 -2.77
CA LEU A 116 -2.73 6.80 -3.91
C LEU A 116 -3.44 6.97 -5.26
N SER A 117 -4.70 6.57 -5.39
CA SER A 117 -5.46 6.76 -6.62
C SER A 117 -5.73 8.23 -6.92
N VAL A 118 -6.00 9.04 -5.88
CA VAL A 118 -6.12 10.51 -6.00
C VAL A 118 -4.77 11.10 -6.38
N LEU A 119 -3.68 10.67 -5.74
CA LEU A 119 -2.32 11.14 -6.04
C LEU A 119 -1.92 10.81 -7.49
N LEU A 120 -2.09 9.56 -7.93
CA LEU A 120 -1.75 9.10 -9.27
C LEU A 120 -2.58 9.80 -10.36
N SER A 121 -3.90 9.89 -10.15
CA SER A 121 -4.79 10.63 -11.05
C SER A 121 -4.44 12.12 -11.08
N GLY A 122 -4.12 12.71 -9.93
CA GLY A 122 -3.67 14.10 -9.82
C GLY A 122 -2.40 14.38 -10.60
N ILE A 123 -1.40 13.49 -10.53
CA ILE A 123 -0.17 13.58 -11.32
C ILE A 123 -0.51 13.55 -12.83
N CYS A 124 -1.39 12.62 -13.25
CA CYS A 124 -1.81 12.53 -14.65
C CYS A 124 -2.54 13.78 -15.13
N ILE A 125 -3.39 14.37 -14.31
CA ILE A 125 -4.14 15.60 -14.63
C ILE A 125 -3.19 16.81 -14.71
N GLN A 126 -2.30 16.97 -13.74
CA GLN A 126 -1.34 18.09 -13.69
C GLN A 126 -0.35 18.05 -14.85
N LYS A 127 0.21 16.88 -15.14
CA LYS A 127 1.17 16.66 -16.25
C LYS A 127 0.48 16.52 -17.61
N ARG A 128 -0.83 16.71 -17.71
CA ARG A 128 -1.62 16.58 -18.95
C ARG A 128 -1.43 15.24 -19.67
N ILE A 129 -1.26 14.16 -18.92
CA ILE A 129 -1.17 12.80 -19.46
C ILE A 129 -2.54 12.33 -19.94
N LEU A 130 -3.62 12.75 -19.23
CA LEU A 130 -5.00 12.51 -19.61
C LEU A 130 -5.56 13.70 -20.39
N PRO A 131 -6.11 13.50 -21.61
CA PRO A 131 -6.78 14.54 -22.38
C PRO A 131 -8.10 14.93 -21.72
N GLY A 132 -8.39 16.23 -21.68
CA GLY A 132 -9.63 16.77 -21.17
C GLY A 132 -9.47 18.01 -20.26
N SER A 133 -10.60 18.54 -19.82
CA SER A 133 -10.62 19.68 -18.89
C SER A 133 -10.16 19.26 -17.50
N LYS A 134 -9.16 19.94 -16.93
CA LYS A 134 -8.64 19.66 -15.60
C LYS A 134 -9.74 19.66 -14.53
N LYS A 135 -10.69 20.61 -14.60
CA LYS A 135 -11.80 20.72 -13.63
C LYS A 135 -12.68 19.48 -13.64
N VAL A 136 -13.08 19.01 -14.83
CA VAL A 136 -13.91 17.81 -14.98
C VAL A 136 -13.18 16.56 -14.50
N LEU A 137 -11.89 16.40 -14.85
CA LEU A 137 -11.10 15.25 -14.42
C LEU A 137 -10.92 15.21 -12.89
N TRP A 138 -10.67 16.35 -12.23
CA TRP A 138 -10.63 16.44 -10.78
C TRP A 138 -11.97 16.14 -10.13
N CYS A 139 -13.07 16.67 -10.68
CA CYS A 139 -14.41 16.40 -10.18
C CYS A 139 -14.73 14.89 -10.23
N LEU A 140 -14.45 14.25 -11.36
CA LEU A 140 -14.67 12.80 -11.55
C LEU A 140 -13.75 11.96 -10.65
N THR A 141 -12.55 12.44 -10.32
CA THR A 141 -11.64 11.72 -9.42
C THR A 141 -12.11 11.81 -7.98
N LEU A 142 -12.56 12.98 -7.52
CA LEU A 142 -12.86 13.20 -6.10
C LEU A 142 -14.28 12.80 -5.69
N LEU A 143 -15.27 12.98 -6.59
CA LEU A 143 -16.68 12.74 -6.27
C LEU A 143 -16.98 11.35 -5.73
N PRO A 144 -16.48 10.24 -6.31
CA PRO A 144 -16.71 8.89 -5.78
C PRO A 144 -16.13 8.71 -4.37
N TYR A 145 -14.97 9.31 -4.09
CA TYR A 145 -14.32 9.19 -2.78
C TYR A 145 -15.01 10.01 -1.69
N ILE A 146 -15.60 11.16 -2.04
CA ILE A 146 -16.45 11.92 -1.12
C ILE A 146 -17.68 11.07 -0.73
N GLY A 147 -18.31 10.41 -1.70
CA GLY A 147 -19.42 9.49 -1.44
C GLY A 147 -19.03 8.32 -0.54
N ILE A 148 -17.91 7.68 -0.83
CA ILE A 148 -17.36 6.58 -0.01
C ILE A 148 -17.00 7.06 1.40
N ALA A 149 -16.38 8.24 1.53
CA ALA A 149 -16.03 8.82 2.82
C ALA A 149 -17.26 9.16 3.66
N ALA A 150 -18.31 9.70 3.05
CA ALA A 150 -19.59 9.97 3.72
C ALA A 150 -20.24 8.67 4.22
N LEU A 151 -20.27 7.63 3.38
CA LEU A 151 -20.80 6.31 3.74
C LEU A 151 -19.96 5.66 4.87
N ALA A 152 -18.66 5.62 4.72
CA ALA A 152 -17.75 5.10 5.73
C ALA A 152 -17.90 5.87 7.04
N GLY A 153 -17.91 7.20 7.00
CA GLY A 153 -18.13 8.04 8.17
C GLY A 153 -19.44 7.72 8.89
N SER A 154 -20.51 7.50 8.14
CA SER A 154 -21.80 7.12 8.73
C SER A 154 -21.77 5.75 9.43
N LEU A 155 -20.96 4.81 8.95
CA LEU A 155 -20.76 3.49 9.56
C LEU A 155 -19.84 3.53 10.78
N PHE A 156 -18.74 4.28 10.69
CA PHE A 156 -17.78 4.45 11.78
C PHE A 156 -18.37 5.22 12.98
N LEU A 157 -19.28 6.16 12.72
CA LEU A 157 -19.90 6.98 13.76
C LEU A 157 -21.17 6.36 14.36
N ARG A 158 -21.58 5.17 13.93
CA ARG A 158 -22.70 4.47 14.54
C ARG A 158 -22.30 3.91 15.91
N PRO A 159 -22.94 4.36 17.01
CA PRO A 159 -22.72 3.77 18.33
C PRO A 159 -22.96 2.26 18.31
N GLN A 160 -22.24 1.51 19.17
CA GLN A 160 -22.35 0.05 19.34
C GLN A 160 -21.83 -0.79 18.16
N THR A 161 -21.08 -0.21 17.22
CA THR A 161 -20.36 -1.01 16.24
C THR A 161 -18.93 -1.26 16.71
N TYR A 162 -18.39 -2.45 16.41
CA TYR A 162 -16.99 -2.79 16.69
C TYR A 162 -15.99 -1.74 16.17
N LEU A 163 -16.28 -1.12 15.03
CA LEU A 163 -15.44 -0.06 14.43
C LEU A 163 -15.48 1.23 15.25
N TYR A 164 -16.65 1.59 15.78
CA TYR A 164 -16.81 2.77 16.64
C TYR A 164 -16.05 2.59 17.96
N ASP A 165 -16.21 1.43 18.62
CA ASP A 165 -15.50 1.13 19.86
C ASP A 165 -13.99 1.10 19.65
N ARG A 166 -13.54 0.54 18.54
CA ARG A 166 -12.13 0.52 18.18
C ARG A 166 -11.57 1.91 17.92
N LEU A 167 -12.35 2.80 17.28
CA LEU A 167 -11.97 4.19 17.06
C LEU A 167 -11.82 4.94 18.39
N LEU A 168 -12.82 4.81 19.29
CA LEU A 168 -12.78 5.44 20.59
C LEU A 168 -11.61 4.93 21.44
N THR A 169 -11.37 3.62 21.42
CA THR A 169 -10.21 3.03 22.10
C THR A 169 -8.89 3.54 21.53
N ALA A 170 -8.75 3.63 20.21
CA ALA A 170 -7.53 4.14 19.57
C ALA A 170 -7.28 5.62 19.89
N LEU A 171 -8.34 6.43 19.98
CA LEU A 171 -8.24 7.84 20.38
C LEU A 171 -8.07 8.03 21.91
N GLY A 172 -8.19 6.98 22.72
CA GLY A 172 -8.08 7.05 24.17
C GLY A 172 -9.31 7.59 24.89
N LEU A 173 -10.43 7.64 24.18
CA LEU A 173 -11.72 8.12 24.72
C LEU A 173 -12.50 7.03 25.43
N GLN A 174 -12.18 5.77 25.20
CA GLN A 174 -12.79 4.61 25.87
C GLN A 174 -11.70 3.66 26.33
N HIS A 175 -11.81 3.17 27.56
CA HIS A 175 -10.94 2.16 28.15
C HIS A 175 -11.74 0.85 28.21
N THR A 176 -11.31 -0.13 27.44
CA THR A 176 -11.85 -1.49 27.51
C THR A 176 -10.71 -2.41 27.93
N ASP A 177 -10.98 -3.28 28.92
CA ASP A 177 -9.98 -4.24 29.39
C ASP A 177 -9.83 -5.43 28.43
N ASP A 178 -10.67 -5.50 27.39
CA ASP A 178 -10.72 -6.58 26.42
C ASP A 178 -10.29 -6.13 25.02
N GLY A 179 -9.80 -7.05 24.22
CA GLY A 179 -9.51 -6.88 22.79
C GLY A 179 -8.53 -5.73 22.49
N PRO A 180 -8.92 -4.74 21.66
CA PRO A 180 -8.04 -3.62 21.27
C PRO A 180 -7.57 -2.76 22.45
N GLY A 181 -8.41 -2.66 23.51
CA GLY A 181 -8.08 -1.92 24.73
C GLY A 181 -6.96 -2.58 25.50
N PHE A 182 -7.04 -3.90 25.71
CA PHE A 182 -6.00 -4.68 26.37
C PHE A 182 -4.64 -4.52 25.67
N THR A 183 -4.61 -4.68 24.34
CA THR A 183 -3.37 -4.52 23.57
C THR A 183 -2.78 -3.13 23.72
N ARG A 184 -3.61 -2.08 23.70
CA ARG A 184 -3.16 -0.71 23.90
C ARG A 184 -2.57 -0.50 25.29
N LEU A 185 -3.24 -0.96 26.33
CA LEU A 185 -2.77 -0.86 27.72
C LEU A 185 -1.44 -1.63 27.90
N ALA A 186 -1.33 -2.83 27.31
CA ALA A 186 -0.11 -3.60 27.34
C ALA A 186 1.06 -2.86 26.67
N LEU A 187 0.84 -2.28 25.49
CA LEU A 187 1.85 -1.48 24.78
C LEU A 187 2.23 -0.22 25.56
N GLN A 188 1.26 0.49 26.13
CA GLN A 188 1.52 1.68 26.95
C GLN A 188 2.36 1.34 28.19
N TYR A 189 2.08 0.22 28.85
CA TYR A 189 2.89 -0.26 29.97
C TYR A 189 4.33 -0.54 29.54
N GLU A 190 4.53 -1.21 28.41
CA GLU A 190 5.89 -1.48 27.90
C GLU A 190 6.61 -0.19 27.50
N GLN A 191 5.90 0.84 26.98
CA GLN A 191 6.50 2.13 26.61
C GLN A 191 7.12 2.85 27.82
N THR A 192 6.58 2.67 29.05
CA THR A 192 7.20 3.26 30.25
C THR A 192 8.57 2.67 30.56
N ARG A 193 8.92 1.53 29.96
CA ARG A 193 10.18 0.81 30.14
C ARG A 193 11.20 1.10 29.03
N PHE A 194 10.84 1.93 28.05
CA PHE A 194 11.78 2.33 27.02
C PHE A 194 12.96 3.13 27.60
N SER A 195 14.15 2.76 27.21
CA SER A 195 15.38 3.50 27.51
C SER A 195 16.08 3.94 26.24
N LEU A 196 17.01 4.89 26.34
CA LEU A 196 17.70 5.43 25.18
C LEU A 196 18.51 4.35 24.44
N PHE A 197 19.19 3.45 25.19
CA PHE A 197 20.08 2.42 24.66
C PHE A 197 19.60 0.98 24.90
N GLY A 198 18.36 0.79 25.32
CA GLY A 198 17.76 -0.53 25.51
C GLY A 198 18.16 -1.20 26.82
N GLY A 199 18.05 -2.53 26.83
CA GLY A 199 18.38 -3.36 28.01
C GLY A 199 17.17 -3.82 28.81
N SER A 200 15.93 -3.49 28.39
CA SER A 200 14.71 -3.97 29.03
C SER A 200 14.23 -5.27 28.37
N SER A 201 13.82 -6.24 29.20
CA SER A 201 13.16 -7.44 28.70
C SER A 201 11.68 -7.15 28.40
N VAL A 202 11.11 -7.78 27.39
CA VAL A 202 9.68 -7.73 27.12
C VAL A 202 8.92 -8.45 28.21
N SER A 203 7.80 -7.89 28.68
CA SER A 203 6.94 -8.59 29.65
C SER A 203 6.10 -9.67 28.95
N ASP A 204 5.57 -10.62 29.71
CA ASP A 204 4.71 -11.68 29.21
C ASP A 204 3.24 -11.21 28.93
N ARG A 205 3.01 -9.88 28.90
CA ARG A 205 1.67 -9.30 28.65
C ARG A 205 1.22 -9.39 27.20
N LEU A 206 2.17 -9.40 26.28
CA LEU A 206 1.88 -9.56 24.85
C LEU A 206 2.28 -10.96 24.37
N PRO A 207 1.50 -11.57 23.47
CA PRO A 207 1.87 -12.86 22.89
C PRO A 207 3.22 -12.79 22.19
N ARG A 208 4.13 -13.72 22.50
CA ARG A 208 5.49 -13.73 21.94
C ARG A 208 5.50 -13.76 20.42
N GLU A 209 4.53 -14.44 19.80
CA GLU A 209 4.41 -14.52 18.33
C GLU A 209 4.14 -13.15 17.69
N GLU A 210 3.35 -12.30 18.34
CA GLU A 210 3.04 -10.95 17.88
C GLU A 210 4.22 -9.99 18.08
N LEU A 211 5.07 -10.22 19.09
CA LEU A 211 6.27 -9.42 19.33
C LEU A 211 7.31 -9.55 18.21
N TYR A 212 7.36 -10.69 17.52
CA TYR A 212 8.28 -10.92 16.39
C TYR A 212 7.65 -10.60 15.04
N SER A 213 6.38 -10.23 15.00
CA SER A 213 5.65 -9.89 13.77
C SER A 213 5.07 -8.48 13.83
N THR A 214 3.93 -8.33 14.45
CA THR A 214 3.15 -7.07 14.48
C THR A 214 3.82 -6.00 15.33
N TYR A 215 4.39 -6.37 16.48
CA TYR A 215 5.01 -5.44 17.44
C TYR A 215 6.53 -5.53 17.49
N LEU A 216 7.17 -5.94 16.38
CA LEU A 216 8.63 -6.07 16.33
C LEU A 216 9.35 -4.75 16.60
N LEU A 217 8.83 -3.63 16.10
CA LEU A 217 9.40 -2.31 16.35
C LEU A 217 9.39 -1.97 17.85
N HIS A 218 8.30 -2.30 18.53
CA HIS A 218 8.19 -2.15 19.98
C HIS A 218 9.22 -2.98 20.74
N SER A 219 9.43 -4.23 20.30
CA SER A 219 10.48 -5.11 20.84
C SER A 219 11.89 -4.53 20.59
N ILE A 220 12.12 -3.91 19.45
CA ILE A 220 13.38 -3.23 19.14
C ILE A 220 13.64 -2.06 20.11
N PHE A 221 12.61 -1.25 20.41
CA PHE A 221 12.71 -0.17 21.39
C PHE A 221 13.09 -0.70 22.79
N LEU A 222 12.56 -1.85 23.20
CA LEU A 222 12.91 -2.45 24.50
C LEU A 222 14.33 -3.02 24.52
N TRP A 223 14.69 -3.80 23.51
CA TRP A 223 15.98 -4.52 23.49
C TRP A 223 17.17 -3.63 23.17
N PHE A 224 17.03 -2.77 22.16
CA PHE A 224 18.13 -1.97 21.62
C PHE A 224 17.99 -0.48 21.91
N GLY A 225 16.86 -0.06 22.45
CA GLY A 225 16.58 1.31 22.83
C GLY A 225 15.90 2.17 21.76
N ILE A 226 15.47 3.34 22.19
CA ILE A 226 14.76 4.32 21.37
C ILE A 226 15.63 4.77 20.18
N ALA A 227 16.95 4.95 20.40
CA ALA A 227 17.87 5.40 19.36
C ALA A 227 17.93 4.41 18.18
N ALA A 228 17.99 3.10 18.45
CA ALA A 228 18.02 2.06 17.42
C ALA A 228 16.68 1.99 16.66
N GLY A 229 15.55 2.08 17.36
CA GLY A 229 14.23 2.07 16.73
C GLY A 229 14.01 3.28 15.82
N ILE A 230 14.38 4.49 16.26
CA ILE A 230 14.31 5.70 15.43
C ILE A 230 15.20 5.58 14.20
N LEU A 231 16.41 5.04 14.33
CA LEU A 231 17.31 4.83 13.20
C LEU A 231 16.71 3.92 12.15
N ILE A 232 16.07 2.81 12.56
CA ILE A 232 15.41 1.88 11.65
C ILE A 232 14.24 2.54 10.94
N ILE A 233 13.37 3.25 11.68
CA ILE A 233 12.22 3.98 11.08
C ILE A 233 12.74 5.02 10.08
N ALA A 234 13.76 5.80 10.46
CA ALA A 234 14.35 6.82 9.60
C ALA A 234 14.96 6.23 8.33
N ALA A 235 15.65 5.09 8.41
CA ALA A 235 16.23 4.41 7.26
C ALA A 235 15.14 3.91 6.29
N LEU A 236 14.08 3.29 6.79
CA LEU A 236 12.96 2.81 5.97
C LEU A 236 12.18 3.97 5.34
N ALA A 237 11.90 5.02 6.11
CA ALA A 237 11.25 6.23 5.61
C ALA A 237 12.10 6.94 4.55
N PHE A 238 13.40 7.07 4.79
CA PHE A 238 14.34 7.64 3.82
C PHE A 238 14.34 6.85 2.52
N PHE A 239 14.42 5.51 2.59
CA PHE A 239 14.37 4.65 1.40
C PHE A 239 13.08 4.88 0.59
N ALA A 240 11.92 4.88 1.24
CA ALA A 240 10.64 5.04 0.57
C ALA A 240 10.45 6.46 0.00
N LEU A 241 10.84 7.50 0.74
CA LEU A 241 10.79 8.91 0.29
C LEU A 241 11.77 9.15 -0.87
N TYR A 242 12.99 8.63 -0.76
CA TYR A 242 13.98 8.74 -1.83
C TYR A 242 13.51 8.04 -3.11
N SER A 243 12.93 6.84 -2.98
CA SER A 243 12.35 6.10 -4.09
C SER A 243 11.20 6.85 -4.75
N MET A 244 10.32 7.49 -3.95
CA MET A 244 9.24 8.34 -4.44
C MET A 244 9.79 9.56 -5.19
N HIS A 245 10.79 10.23 -4.64
CA HIS A 245 11.45 11.34 -5.30
C HIS A 245 12.07 10.93 -6.64
N CYS A 246 12.77 9.80 -6.70
CA CYS A 246 13.31 9.24 -7.93
C CYS A 246 12.21 8.90 -8.93
N ALA A 247 11.09 8.32 -8.48
CA ALA A 247 9.95 7.98 -9.33
C ALA A 247 9.32 9.23 -9.96
N LEU A 248 9.08 10.28 -9.19
CA LEU A 248 8.47 11.53 -9.68
C LEU A 248 9.34 12.28 -10.71
N ARG A 249 10.66 12.04 -10.69
CA ARG A 249 11.63 12.61 -11.65
C ARG A 249 11.87 11.75 -12.89
N GLN A 250 11.15 10.63 -13.04
CA GLN A 250 11.29 9.80 -14.24
C GLN A 250 10.73 10.51 -15.48
N SER A 251 11.47 10.43 -16.58
CA SER A 251 11.01 10.90 -17.89
C SER A 251 9.94 9.99 -18.47
N ASN A 252 10.02 8.69 -18.19
CA ASN A 252 9.03 7.71 -18.60
C ASN A 252 7.79 7.79 -17.71
N ARG A 253 6.62 8.07 -18.31
CA ARG A 253 5.32 8.23 -17.61
C ARG A 253 4.89 6.97 -16.87
N LEU A 254 5.14 5.78 -17.44
CA LEU A 254 4.83 4.51 -16.78
C LEU A 254 5.70 4.32 -15.54
N ALA A 255 7.01 4.53 -15.66
CA ALA A 255 7.95 4.43 -14.54
C ALA A 255 7.58 5.39 -13.40
N MET A 256 7.19 6.61 -13.76
CA MET A 256 6.74 7.60 -12.78
C MET A 256 5.50 7.13 -12.02
N LEU A 257 4.46 6.68 -12.72
CA LEU A 257 3.21 6.24 -12.06
C LEU A 257 3.42 4.97 -11.23
N LEU A 258 4.08 3.97 -11.80
CA LEU A 258 4.33 2.70 -11.13
C LEU A 258 5.26 2.85 -9.93
N GLY A 259 6.32 3.65 -10.07
CA GLY A 259 7.25 3.95 -8.98
C GLY A 259 6.58 4.77 -7.86
N THR A 260 5.73 5.74 -8.21
CA THR A 260 4.96 6.51 -7.22
C THR A 260 3.96 5.62 -6.48
N ALA A 261 3.29 4.70 -7.19
CA ALA A 261 2.40 3.72 -6.55
C ALA A 261 3.15 2.84 -5.56
N ALA A 262 4.27 2.23 -5.99
CA ALA A 262 5.05 1.31 -5.16
C ALA A 262 5.67 1.99 -3.92
N SER A 263 6.30 3.15 -4.10
CA SER A 263 6.88 3.91 -2.98
C SER A 263 5.82 4.47 -2.04
N GLY A 264 4.67 4.89 -2.59
CA GLY A 264 3.55 5.37 -1.79
C GLY A 264 2.93 4.27 -0.92
N VAL A 265 2.79 3.04 -1.45
CA VAL A 265 2.35 1.87 -0.67
C VAL A 265 3.31 1.63 0.50
N LEU A 266 4.63 1.59 0.25
CA LEU A 266 5.63 1.38 1.31
C LEU A 266 5.59 2.45 2.39
N LEU A 267 5.40 3.73 2.01
CA LEU A 267 5.28 4.84 2.98
C LEU A 267 4.04 4.70 3.86
N LEU A 268 2.88 4.41 3.25
CA LEU A 268 1.63 4.29 3.98
C LEU A 268 1.60 3.05 4.88
N GLU A 269 2.20 1.94 4.42
CA GLU A 269 2.37 0.73 5.23
C GLU A 269 3.29 0.99 6.43
N LEU A 270 4.43 1.66 6.22
CA LEU A 270 5.34 2.05 7.30
C LEU A 270 4.64 2.98 8.30
N PHE A 271 3.90 3.97 7.81
CA PHE A 271 3.16 4.91 8.67
C PHE A 271 2.14 4.17 9.56
N ASN A 272 1.30 3.31 8.95
CA ASN A 272 0.33 2.50 9.70
C ASN A 272 1.01 1.59 10.73
N TYR A 273 2.14 0.99 10.37
CA TYR A 273 2.92 0.14 11.26
C TYR A 273 3.47 0.90 12.47
N VAL A 274 4.04 2.07 12.24
CA VAL A 274 4.56 2.92 13.33
C VAL A 274 3.41 3.31 14.29
N LEU A 275 2.27 3.78 13.77
CA LEU A 275 1.12 4.13 14.59
C LEU A 275 0.67 2.96 15.49
N THR A 276 0.59 1.76 14.93
CA THR A 276 0.17 0.58 15.68
C THR A 276 1.16 0.22 16.78
N ASN A 277 2.46 0.32 16.51
CA ASN A 277 3.48 0.06 17.53
C ASN A 277 3.49 1.10 18.66
N PHE A 278 2.94 2.28 18.42
CA PHE A 278 2.69 3.29 19.46
C PHE A 278 1.31 3.17 20.14
N GLY A 279 0.55 2.10 19.86
CA GLY A 279 -0.74 1.84 20.50
C GLY A 279 -1.93 2.54 19.85
N ILE A 280 -1.73 3.25 18.72
CA ILE A 280 -2.81 3.82 17.89
C ILE A 280 -3.24 2.75 16.88
N ASN A 281 -3.94 1.75 17.38
CA ASN A 281 -4.34 0.59 16.59
C ASN A 281 -5.76 0.78 16.01
N LEU A 282 -5.91 1.71 15.07
CA LEU A 282 -7.16 1.95 14.34
C LEU A 282 -7.56 0.76 13.48
N PHE A 283 -6.56 0.12 12.89
CA PHE A 283 -6.75 -0.92 11.89
C PHE A 283 -5.82 -2.10 12.16
N TYR A 284 -6.05 -3.20 11.46
CA TYR A 284 -5.11 -4.30 11.48
C TYR A 284 -3.77 -3.87 10.86
N THR A 285 -2.68 -4.24 11.51
CA THR A 285 -1.34 -4.02 10.98
C THR A 285 -0.80 -5.26 10.32
N ALA A 286 -0.24 -5.01 9.16
CA ALA A 286 0.63 -5.96 8.52
C ALA A 286 2.08 -5.83 9.05
N SER A 287 2.93 -6.65 8.50
CA SER A 287 4.35 -6.72 8.82
C SER A 287 5.12 -5.50 8.30
N VAL A 288 6.20 -5.12 8.97
CA VAL A 288 7.21 -4.18 8.41
C VAL A 288 7.93 -4.84 7.23
N PRO A 289 8.13 -4.10 6.13
CA PRO A 289 8.98 -4.55 5.05
C PRO A 289 10.35 -5.07 5.58
N PHE A 290 10.71 -6.31 5.18
CA PHE A 290 12.00 -6.98 5.47
C PHE A 290 12.28 -7.38 6.92
N LEU A 291 11.58 -6.85 7.91
CA LEU A 291 11.86 -7.09 9.33
C LEU A 291 10.89 -8.09 9.95
N SER A 292 9.61 -8.04 9.59
CA SER A 292 8.60 -8.90 10.20
C SER A 292 8.58 -10.30 9.58
N TYR A 293 8.20 -11.27 10.39
CA TYR A 293 7.97 -12.64 9.98
C TYR A 293 6.67 -12.78 9.20
N GLY A 294 6.72 -13.39 8.00
CA GLY A 294 5.54 -13.73 7.21
C GLY A 294 5.83 -13.85 5.72
N LEU A 295 5.50 -15.00 5.12
CA LEU A 295 5.74 -15.26 3.69
C LEU A 295 5.03 -14.24 2.79
N THR A 296 3.73 -14.02 3.02
CA THR A 296 2.90 -13.16 2.16
C THR A 296 3.38 -11.70 2.19
N GLY A 297 3.72 -11.19 3.39
CA GLY A 297 4.27 -9.85 3.54
C GLY A 297 5.65 -9.71 2.89
N THR A 298 6.52 -10.69 3.08
CA THR A 298 7.85 -10.71 2.43
C THR A 298 7.73 -10.68 0.92
N VAL A 299 6.83 -11.49 0.33
CA VAL A 299 6.60 -11.53 -1.12
C VAL A 299 6.05 -10.20 -1.62
N ALA A 300 5.02 -9.64 -0.97
CA ALA A 300 4.42 -8.37 -1.39
C ALA A 300 5.43 -7.21 -1.37
N ASN A 301 6.16 -7.06 -0.27
CA ASN A 301 7.17 -6.02 -0.14
C ASN A 301 8.35 -6.22 -1.09
N SER A 302 8.74 -7.47 -1.36
CA SER A 302 9.79 -7.78 -2.33
C SER A 302 9.38 -7.43 -3.77
N ILE A 303 8.11 -7.60 -4.12
CA ILE A 303 7.58 -7.15 -5.41
C ILE A 303 7.67 -5.62 -5.52
N LEU A 304 7.24 -4.89 -4.49
CA LEU A 304 7.29 -3.42 -4.49
C LEU A 304 8.73 -2.90 -4.66
N VAL A 305 9.66 -3.42 -3.87
CA VAL A 305 11.06 -3.02 -3.91
C VAL A 305 11.74 -3.46 -5.21
N GLY A 306 11.44 -4.67 -5.70
CA GLY A 306 11.97 -5.15 -6.99
C GLY A 306 11.58 -4.23 -8.15
N ILE A 307 10.31 -3.79 -8.20
CA ILE A 307 9.81 -2.83 -9.19
C ILE A 307 10.53 -1.48 -9.05
N LEU A 308 10.67 -0.96 -7.82
CA LEU A 308 11.36 0.31 -7.57
C LEU A 308 12.82 0.27 -8.01
N LEU A 309 13.55 -0.77 -7.67
CA LEU A 309 14.94 -0.94 -8.09
C LEU A 309 15.07 -1.10 -9.60
N GLY A 310 14.13 -1.81 -10.25
CA GLY A 310 14.07 -1.93 -11.70
C GLY A 310 13.84 -0.58 -12.40
N ILE A 311 12.97 0.27 -11.86
CA ILE A 311 12.71 1.63 -12.34
C ILE A 311 13.95 2.51 -12.17
N ILE A 312 14.56 2.50 -10.99
CA ILE A 312 15.74 3.32 -10.68
C ILE A 312 16.92 2.92 -11.57
N ARG A 313 17.16 1.61 -11.73
CA ARG A 313 18.25 1.08 -12.58
C ARG A 313 18.09 1.50 -14.04
N ASN A 314 16.87 1.41 -14.57
CA ASN A 314 16.61 1.67 -15.98
C ASN A 314 16.31 3.14 -16.30
N ARG A 315 16.56 4.04 -15.34
CA ARG A 315 16.24 5.48 -15.45
C ARG A 315 16.81 6.14 -16.70
N ASN A 316 18.01 5.79 -17.09
CA ASN A 316 18.73 6.42 -18.20
C ASN A 316 18.63 5.62 -19.51
N VAL A 317 18.03 4.42 -19.49
CA VAL A 317 18.02 3.50 -20.63
C VAL A 317 16.67 3.49 -21.36
N LEU A 318 15.57 3.67 -20.63
CA LEU A 318 14.23 3.57 -21.17
C LEU A 318 13.58 4.94 -21.29
N TYR A 319 13.75 5.58 -22.46
CA TYR A 319 12.97 6.77 -22.81
C TYR A 319 11.66 6.34 -23.47
N GLU A 320 10.56 6.97 -23.07
CA GLU A 320 9.28 6.86 -23.78
C GLU A 320 9.45 7.58 -25.13
N LYS A 321 9.28 6.85 -26.24
CA LYS A 321 9.23 7.47 -27.55
C LYS A 321 7.98 8.33 -27.61
N GLU A 322 8.13 9.65 -27.51
CA GLU A 322 7.00 10.56 -27.69
C GLU A 322 6.41 10.29 -29.07
N SER A 323 5.17 9.84 -29.12
CA SER A 323 4.33 9.91 -30.29
C SER A 323 3.89 11.37 -30.48
N GLY A 324 4.86 12.22 -30.76
CA GLY A 324 4.56 13.56 -31.26
C GLY A 324 3.86 13.43 -32.61
N PRO A 325 2.89 14.30 -32.94
CA PRO A 325 2.37 14.37 -34.28
C PRO A 325 3.58 14.53 -35.24
N ALA A 326 3.63 13.67 -36.26
CA ALA A 326 4.65 13.78 -37.31
C ALA A 326 4.67 15.24 -37.79
N VAL A 327 5.76 15.94 -37.49
CA VAL A 327 6.03 17.24 -38.14
C VAL A 327 6.19 16.92 -39.60
N ILE A 328 5.12 17.12 -40.37
CA ILE A 328 5.19 17.09 -41.84
C ILE A 328 6.16 18.22 -42.18
N PRO A 329 7.31 17.91 -42.75
CA PRO A 329 8.21 18.99 -43.22
C PRO A 329 7.42 19.80 -44.24
N ASP A 330 7.30 21.09 -43.95
CA ASP A 330 6.72 22.07 -44.85
C ASP A 330 7.56 22.04 -46.14
N THR A 331 7.07 21.34 -47.12
CA THR A 331 7.67 21.37 -48.48
C THR A 331 7.31 22.74 -49.06
N GLY A 332 8.10 23.73 -48.67
CA GLY A 332 8.07 25.04 -49.31
C GLY A 332 8.21 24.86 -50.84
N THR A 333 7.09 25.10 -51.50
CA THR A 333 7.04 25.30 -52.96
C THR A 333 7.82 26.54 -53.30
N VAL A 334 8.83 26.35 -54.12
CA VAL A 334 9.50 27.37 -54.94
C VAL A 334 8.54 27.89 -55.99
#